data_73a5bc06fe5987b7323895660795b30f
#
_entry.id   73a5bc06fe5987b7323895660795b30f
#
_cell.length_a   1.000
_cell.length_b   1.000
_cell.length_c   1.000
_cell.angle_alpha   90.00
_cell.angle_beta   90.00
_cell.angle_gamma   90.00
#
_symmetry.space_group_name_H-M   'P 1'
#
loop_
_entity.id
_entity.type
_entity.pdbx_description
1 polymer ?
#
loop_
_entity_poly.entity_id
_entity_poly.type
_entity_poly.pdbx_seq_one_letter_code
_entity_poly.pdbx_strand_id
1 'polypeptide(L)'
;MNGQATFSQNWDLDSLLPHPSGDEFRQLLDVFRTDLELLAEESDSLPSLGDPLPEVLERWAVFVEKLDELTRRGTDLDAFIGCHAAADANNRLYQQFEAELSSLGPYRTRLSSAIQFGLQAASDEQLAEMCSGNERLGRIAYWLKDQRSLSKLRLPREQEMLAAEMDVDGLHAWGRLYDRVSGALRIRVMEKGDVVDRSPGQVQFDSADRSVRENNYHASLKAWRSVADTCGDAINHIAGTRLTKYRRLGLEDHLSAPLFFNRMQRETLDAMWSAVENRKEVLLGFLGSKADLLGLDRLGWCDLQAPLPSPDAGGISYDAACELIIESFSRFTPEFGDFARKTIVERWIEVENRDGKRQGGFCTGFPGQQQSRIFMTYVGTLDSMSTLAHEIGHAYHSFVLKEQPLFLQEYPMNLAETASTFAEAVLGEERLAAGQDRHEQLGILDTMLSDAVSFLMNIHSRFLFEDEFHRERVDGEVSPERLSELMVKSQKQAYLDALAEDGWNDTFWISKLHFYISSLPFYNFPYTFGYLLSLGIYAVARDAGSVDFPSRYREFLLATGNRSTEDTVKDSFGYDLREPDFWNRSLDVVADRVRRFVDLASSND
;
A
#
# COMPACT_ATOMS: atom_id res chain seq x y z
N MET A 1 -19.98 10.13 37.60
CA MET A 1 -19.26 10.85 36.53
C MET A 1 -17.86 10.24 36.48
N ASN A 2 -17.70 9.16 35.74
CA ASN A 2 -16.37 8.63 35.45
C ASN A 2 -15.78 9.56 34.38
N GLY A 3 -14.68 10.27 34.71
CA GLY A 3 -13.97 11.07 33.74
C GLY A 3 -13.40 10.14 32.67
N GLN A 4 -14.07 10.04 31.52
CA GLN A 4 -13.50 9.45 30.32
C GLN A 4 -12.23 10.25 29.99
N ALA A 5 -11.15 9.54 29.73
CA ALA A 5 -9.93 10.17 29.26
C ALA A 5 -10.23 10.85 27.91
N THR A 6 -9.93 12.13 27.78
CA THR A 6 -10.06 12.84 26.51
C THR A 6 -8.72 12.79 25.81
N PHE A 7 -8.65 12.08 24.68
CA PHE A 7 -7.43 11.96 23.88
C PHE A 7 -7.30 13.13 22.90
N SER A 8 -6.06 13.59 22.67
CA SER A 8 -5.80 14.65 21.69
C SER A 8 -6.13 14.17 20.27
N GLN A 9 -6.77 15.02 19.48
CA GLN A 9 -7.04 14.78 18.06
C GLN A 9 -5.93 15.33 17.15
N ASN A 10 -4.92 15.96 17.72
CA ASN A 10 -3.80 16.56 16.99
C ASN A 10 -2.49 15.97 17.49
N TRP A 11 -1.64 15.63 16.53
CA TRP A 11 -0.29 15.12 16.79
C TRP A 11 0.66 16.18 17.38
N ASP A 12 1.81 15.70 17.87
CA ASP A 12 2.93 16.52 18.29
C ASP A 12 4.09 16.34 17.32
N LEU A 13 4.34 17.33 16.46
CA LEU A 13 5.47 17.36 15.56
C LEU A 13 6.65 18.14 16.13
N ASP A 14 6.39 19.12 17.00
CA ASP A 14 7.43 20.00 17.55
C ASP A 14 8.43 19.25 18.44
N SER A 15 8.03 18.10 18.98
CA SER A 15 8.94 17.21 19.72
C SER A 15 9.95 16.47 18.86
N LEU A 16 9.77 16.42 17.51
CA LEU A 16 10.61 15.67 16.58
C LEU A 16 11.73 16.52 16.00
N LEU A 17 11.38 17.66 15.41
CA LEU A 17 12.29 18.57 14.74
C LEU A 17 11.87 20.03 15.00
N PRO A 18 12.76 21.01 14.84
CA PRO A 18 12.42 22.43 14.94
C PRO A 18 11.33 22.81 13.94
N HIS A 19 10.42 23.71 14.36
CA HIS A 19 9.30 24.12 13.53
C HIS A 19 9.77 24.70 12.17
N PRO A 20 9.09 24.38 11.03
CA PRO A 20 9.56 24.74 9.68
C PRO A 20 9.68 26.25 9.41
N SER A 21 9.00 27.10 10.19
CA SER A 21 9.12 28.56 10.07
C SER A 21 10.37 29.13 10.75
N GLY A 22 11.14 28.32 11.49
CA GLY A 22 12.33 28.75 12.22
C GLY A 22 13.62 28.62 11.40
N ASP A 23 14.61 29.44 11.75
CA ASP A 23 15.95 29.40 11.12
C ASP A 23 16.68 28.08 11.38
N GLU A 24 16.41 27.43 12.51
CA GLU A 24 17.00 26.13 12.87
C GLU A 24 16.63 25.02 11.87
N PHE A 25 15.36 24.98 11.46
CA PHE A 25 14.92 24.02 10.45
C PHE A 25 15.60 24.27 9.10
N ARG A 26 15.71 25.54 8.69
CA ARG A 26 16.40 25.92 7.45
C ARG A 26 17.87 25.48 7.50
N GLN A 27 18.55 25.67 8.60
CA GLN A 27 19.94 25.21 8.77
C GLN A 27 20.06 23.69 8.66
N LEU A 28 19.14 22.93 9.27
CA LEU A 28 19.12 21.46 9.14
C LEU A 28 18.98 21.01 7.67
N LEU A 29 18.10 21.66 6.92
CA LEU A 29 17.89 21.34 5.50
C LEU A 29 19.11 21.70 4.64
N ASP A 30 19.73 22.87 4.87
CA ASP A 30 20.91 23.30 4.13
C ASP A 30 22.12 22.39 4.40
N VAL A 31 22.32 21.96 5.65
CA VAL A 31 23.37 20.98 6.01
C VAL A 31 23.07 19.64 5.34
N PHE A 32 21.83 19.15 5.43
CA PHE A 32 21.45 17.89 4.78
C PHE A 32 21.69 17.91 3.27
N ARG A 33 21.31 19.00 2.59
CA ARG A 33 21.57 19.17 1.15
C ARG A 33 23.05 19.08 0.83
N THR A 34 23.87 19.84 1.55
CA THR A 34 25.32 19.87 1.35
C THR A 34 25.95 18.48 1.53
N ASP A 35 25.56 17.78 2.59
CA ASP A 35 26.08 16.44 2.88
C ASP A 35 25.65 15.43 1.81
N LEU A 36 24.41 15.54 1.32
CA LEU A 36 23.88 14.68 0.25
C LEU A 36 24.60 14.91 -1.08
N GLU A 37 24.87 16.16 -1.45
CA GLU A 37 25.63 16.51 -2.64
C GLU A 37 27.05 15.95 -2.56
N LEU A 38 27.73 16.14 -1.44
CA LEU A 38 29.09 15.62 -1.22
C LEU A 38 29.15 14.08 -1.28
N LEU A 39 28.20 13.39 -0.65
CA LEU A 39 28.16 11.93 -0.72
C LEU A 39 27.83 11.42 -2.12
N ALA A 40 26.97 12.13 -2.86
CA ALA A 40 26.68 11.80 -4.25
C ALA A 40 27.91 11.98 -5.16
N GLU A 41 28.76 12.99 -4.91
CA GLU A 41 30.06 13.14 -5.60
C GLU A 41 31.04 12.02 -5.21
N GLU A 42 31.13 11.68 -3.92
CA GLU A 42 31.97 10.59 -3.42
C GLU A 42 31.60 9.25 -4.08
N SER A 43 30.31 9.02 -4.32
CA SER A 43 29.78 7.79 -4.89
C SER A 43 30.31 7.46 -6.30
N ASP A 44 30.70 8.46 -7.09
CA ASP A 44 31.28 8.24 -8.43
C ASP A 44 32.62 7.49 -8.38
N SER A 45 33.32 7.60 -7.26
CA SER A 45 34.61 6.97 -7.03
C SER A 45 34.48 5.68 -6.20
N LEU A 46 33.25 5.19 -5.94
CA LEU A 46 33.05 3.94 -5.21
C LEU A 46 33.58 2.76 -6.04
N PRO A 47 34.52 1.95 -5.48
CA PRO A 47 35.15 0.88 -6.25
C PRO A 47 34.15 -0.25 -6.53
N SER A 48 34.27 -0.89 -7.71
CA SER A 48 33.55 -2.11 -8.01
C SER A 48 34.01 -3.27 -7.13
N LEU A 49 33.10 -4.15 -6.74
CA LEU A 49 33.35 -5.31 -5.88
C LEU A 49 33.72 -6.59 -6.65
N GLY A 50 34.46 -6.46 -7.74
CA GLY A 50 34.97 -7.63 -8.47
C GLY A 50 36.06 -8.42 -7.68
N ASP A 51 36.89 -7.71 -6.92
CA ASP A 51 37.90 -8.28 -6.02
C ASP A 51 37.83 -7.60 -4.64
N PRO A 52 37.30 -8.25 -3.60
CA PRO A 52 37.10 -7.62 -2.29
C PRO A 52 38.38 -7.54 -1.47
N LEU A 53 39.25 -6.59 -1.80
CA LEU A 53 40.42 -6.28 -1.00
C LEU A 53 40.01 -5.58 0.31
N PRO A 54 40.77 -5.74 1.42
CA PRO A 54 40.44 -5.14 2.71
C PRO A 54 40.22 -3.61 2.66
N GLU A 55 40.98 -2.89 1.87
CA GLU A 55 40.85 -1.45 1.65
C GLU A 55 39.55 -1.09 0.89
N VAL A 56 39.11 -1.94 -0.04
CA VAL A 56 37.86 -1.78 -0.77
C VAL A 56 36.66 -2.01 0.19
N LEU A 57 36.75 -3.06 1.01
CA LEU A 57 35.69 -3.37 2.00
C LEU A 57 35.55 -2.24 3.03
N GLU A 58 36.66 -1.69 3.52
CA GLU A 58 36.63 -0.57 4.46
C GLU A 58 35.98 0.67 3.82
N ARG A 59 36.35 0.98 2.58
CA ARG A 59 35.77 2.11 1.86
C ARG A 59 34.25 1.95 1.65
N TRP A 60 33.79 0.74 1.31
CA TRP A 60 32.36 0.43 1.25
C TRP A 60 31.65 0.58 2.59
N ALA A 61 32.25 0.07 3.67
CA ALA A 61 31.67 0.16 4.99
C ALA A 61 31.50 1.61 5.45
N VAL A 62 32.50 2.45 5.26
CA VAL A 62 32.45 3.90 5.59
C VAL A 62 31.38 4.61 4.74
N PHE A 63 31.34 4.30 3.44
CA PHE A 63 30.33 4.90 2.53
C PHE A 63 28.92 4.54 2.94
N VAL A 64 28.64 3.28 3.25
CA VAL A 64 27.31 2.80 3.66
C VAL A 64 26.90 3.38 5.01
N GLU A 65 27.82 3.57 5.96
CA GLU A 65 27.52 4.25 7.23
C GLU A 65 27.11 5.71 7.03
N LYS A 66 27.82 6.45 6.16
CA LYS A 66 27.42 7.82 5.80
C LYS A 66 26.03 7.85 5.12
N LEU A 67 25.80 6.87 4.25
CA LEU A 67 24.50 6.74 3.55
C LEU A 67 23.37 6.43 4.53
N ASP A 68 23.57 5.53 5.50
CA ASP A 68 22.57 5.22 6.54
C ASP A 68 22.19 6.48 7.32
N GLU A 69 23.17 7.25 7.78
CA GLU A 69 22.94 8.50 8.52
C GLU A 69 22.17 9.53 7.68
N LEU A 70 22.61 9.75 6.43
CA LEU A 70 21.95 10.68 5.53
C LEU A 70 20.52 10.24 5.17
N THR A 71 20.32 8.94 4.98
CA THR A 71 18.98 8.40 4.69
C THR A 71 18.05 8.60 5.88
N ARG A 72 18.50 8.38 7.12
CA ARG A 72 17.72 8.68 8.34
C ARG A 72 17.29 10.13 8.40
N ARG A 73 18.25 11.04 8.23
CA ARG A 73 18.00 12.50 8.26
C ARG A 73 17.04 12.92 7.15
N GLY A 74 17.26 12.41 5.94
CA GLY A 74 16.42 12.71 4.79
C GLY A 74 14.98 12.20 4.96
N THR A 75 14.82 10.99 5.49
CA THR A 75 13.48 10.42 5.78
C THR A 75 12.76 11.23 6.86
N ASP A 76 13.46 11.62 7.93
CA ASP A 76 12.87 12.46 8.98
C ASP A 76 12.42 13.82 8.44
N LEU A 77 13.22 14.47 7.59
CA LEU A 77 12.88 15.76 6.97
C LEU A 77 11.70 15.64 6.01
N ASP A 78 11.69 14.63 5.13
CA ASP A 78 10.60 14.37 4.19
C ASP A 78 9.28 14.10 4.95
N ALA A 79 9.33 13.21 5.96
CA ALA A 79 8.18 12.88 6.79
C ALA A 79 7.66 14.10 7.57
N PHE A 80 8.55 14.90 8.16
CA PHE A 80 8.20 16.07 8.95
C PHE A 80 7.46 17.12 8.12
N ILE A 81 8.01 17.47 6.97
CA ILE A 81 7.37 18.43 6.06
C ILE A 81 6.08 17.86 5.47
N GLY A 82 6.07 16.57 5.10
CA GLY A 82 4.86 15.88 4.63
C GLY A 82 3.73 15.91 5.65
N CYS A 83 4.03 15.70 6.93
CA CYS A 83 3.06 15.83 8.02
C CYS A 83 2.50 17.25 8.15
N HIS A 84 3.35 18.26 8.18
CA HIS A 84 2.91 19.66 8.23
C HIS A 84 2.04 20.05 7.04
N ALA A 85 2.45 19.65 5.82
CA ALA A 85 1.70 19.91 4.61
C ALA A 85 0.38 19.12 4.52
N ALA A 86 0.30 17.94 5.12
CA ALA A 86 -0.94 17.17 5.21
C ALA A 86 -1.95 17.83 6.18
N ALA A 87 -1.46 18.32 7.30
CA ALA A 87 -2.28 18.98 8.31
C ALA A 87 -2.75 20.39 7.89
N ASP A 88 -1.98 21.09 7.04
CA ASP A 88 -2.32 22.40 6.46
C ASP A 88 -1.89 22.46 4.98
N ALA A 89 -2.73 21.91 4.11
CA ALA A 89 -2.47 21.78 2.67
C ALA A 89 -2.40 23.14 1.93
N ASN A 90 -2.90 24.22 2.55
CA ASN A 90 -2.91 25.57 1.97
C ASN A 90 -1.64 26.37 2.29
N ASN A 91 -0.79 25.85 3.16
CA ASN A 91 0.42 26.54 3.62
C ASN A 91 1.51 26.53 2.54
N ARG A 92 1.77 27.69 1.97
CA ARG A 92 2.76 27.85 0.90
C ARG A 92 4.19 27.54 1.33
N LEU A 93 4.53 27.78 2.60
CA LEU A 93 5.87 27.48 3.11
C LEU A 93 6.13 25.96 3.09
N TYR A 94 5.15 25.17 3.55
CA TYR A 94 5.27 23.70 3.54
C TYR A 94 5.36 23.15 2.13
N GLN A 95 4.54 23.66 1.19
CA GLN A 95 4.63 23.29 -0.22
C GLN A 95 5.99 23.63 -0.85
N GLN A 96 6.60 24.75 -0.47
CA GLN A 96 7.93 25.13 -0.92
C GLN A 96 9.00 24.13 -0.42
N PHE A 97 8.94 23.74 0.86
CA PHE A 97 9.87 22.75 1.40
C PHE A 97 9.68 21.36 0.79
N GLU A 98 8.43 20.92 0.55
CA GLU A 98 8.19 19.67 -0.20
C GLU A 98 8.84 19.71 -1.58
N ALA A 99 8.67 20.80 -2.31
CA ALA A 99 9.29 20.98 -3.63
C ALA A 99 10.83 20.99 -3.55
N GLU A 100 11.39 21.65 -2.52
CA GLU A 100 12.83 21.70 -2.27
C GLU A 100 13.41 20.32 -1.97
N LEU A 101 12.81 19.54 -1.06
CA LEU A 101 13.22 18.17 -0.74
C LEU A 101 13.06 17.24 -1.95
N SER A 102 11.98 17.38 -2.71
CA SER A 102 11.77 16.63 -3.95
C SER A 102 12.86 16.92 -5.00
N SER A 103 13.37 18.15 -5.06
CA SER A 103 14.45 18.53 -5.98
C SER A 103 15.79 17.82 -5.70
N LEU A 104 15.95 17.23 -4.52
CA LEU A 104 17.12 16.44 -4.13
C LEU A 104 17.05 14.98 -4.62
N GLY A 105 15.94 14.55 -5.20
CA GLY A 105 15.73 13.20 -5.76
C GLY A 105 16.85 12.71 -6.69
N PRO A 106 17.38 13.52 -7.62
CA PRO A 106 18.48 13.12 -8.49
C PRO A 106 19.73 12.66 -7.75
N TYR A 107 20.11 13.30 -6.64
CA TYR A 107 21.26 12.87 -5.83
C TYR A 107 21.01 11.51 -5.17
N ARG A 108 19.82 11.28 -4.63
CA ARG A 108 19.41 9.96 -4.07
C ARG A 108 19.46 8.86 -5.13
N THR A 109 18.98 9.15 -6.34
CA THR A 109 19.03 8.21 -7.48
C THR A 109 20.48 7.91 -7.89
N ARG A 110 21.38 8.91 -7.88
CA ARG A 110 22.81 8.73 -8.18
C ARG A 110 23.46 7.80 -7.17
N LEU A 111 23.20 7.98 -5.87
CA LEU A 111 23.68 7.11 -4.79
C LEU A 111 23.22 5.66 -4.97
N SER A 112 21.92 5.44 -5.15
CA SER A 112 21.34 4.10 -5.38
C SER A 112 21.96 3.44 -6.62
N SER A 113 22.11 4.18 -7.72
CA SER A 113 22.70 3.67 -8.95
C SER A 113 24.19 3.31 -8.76
N ALA A 114 24.97 4.13 -8.05
CA ALA A 114 26.37 3.86 -7.78
C ALA A 114 26.57 2.56 -6.98
N ILE A 115 25.72 2.33 -5.96
CA ILE A 115 25.72 1.09 -5.18
C ILE A 115 25.42 -0.11 -6.07
N GLN A 116 24.35 -0.05 -6.86
CA GLN A 116 23.94 -1.15 -7.72
C GLN A 116 24.98 -1.48 -8.78
N PHE A 117 25.59 -0.47 -9.43
CA PHE A 117 26.68 -0.67 -10.36
C PHE A 117 27.95 -1.20 -9.69
N GLY A 118 28.27 -0.74 -8.48
CA GLY A 118 29.40 -1.23 -7.70
C GLY A 118 29.27 -2.71 -7.33
N LEU A 119 28.05 -3.18 -7.06
CA LEU A 119 27.73 -4.56 -6.71
C LEU A 119 27.54 -5.47 -7.93
N GLN A 120 27.29 -4.93 -9.12
CA GLN A 120 26.90 -5.68 -10.33
C GLN A 120 27.96 -6.71 -10.74
N ALA A 121 29.24 -6.41 -10.58
CA ALA A 121 30.35 -7.29 -10.97
C ALA A 121 30.63 -8.42 -9.97
N ALA A 122 30.13 -8.34 -8.73
CA ALA A 122 30.40 -9.33 -7.70
C ALA A 122 29.60 -10.62 -7.91
N SER A 123 30.24 -11.78 -7.71
CA SER A 123 29.51 -13.05 -7.59
C SER A 123 28.82 -13.17 -6.22
N ASP A 124 27.94 -14.18 -6.07
CA ASP A 124 27.30 -14.46 -4.78
C ASP A 124 28.33 -14.84 -3.71
N GLU A 125 29.38 -15.59 -4.11
CA GLU A 125 30.49 -16.00 -3.24
C GLU A 125 31.32 -14.80 -2.79
N GLN A 126 31.66 -13.89 -3.73
CA GLN A 126 32.41 -12.65 -3.42
C GLN A 126 31.62 -11.75 -2.48
N LEU A 127 30.30 -11.62 -2.67
CA LEU A 127 29.43 -10.86 -1.79
C LEU A 127 29.37 -11.48 -0.37
N ALA A 128 29.27 -12.81 -0.28
CA ALA A 128 29.29 -13.52 0.99
C ALA A 128 30.66 -13.37 1.70
N GLU A 129 31.77 -13.44 0.97
CA GLU A 129 33.13 -13.19 1.49
C GLU A 129 33.26 -11.76 2.01
N MET A 130 32.79 -10.77 1.26
CA MET A 130 32.76 -9.37 1.68
C MET A 130 31.97 -9.19 3.00
N CYS A 131 30.78 -9.75 3.11
CA CYS A 131 29.96 -9.65 4.31
C CYS A 131 30.57 -10.38 5.52
N SER A 132 31.26 -11.51 5.30
CA SER A 132 31.97 -12.22 6.37
C SER A 132 33.28 -11.56 6.77
N GLY A 133 33.94 -10.87 5.84
CA GLY A 133 35.22 -10.19 6.04
C GLY A 133 35.11 -8.82 6.72
N ASN A 134 33.91 -8.24 6.80
CA ASN A 134 33.68 -6.94 7.44
C ASN A 134 32.35 -6.95 8.21
N GLU A 135 32.43 -6.81 9.54
CA GLU A 135 31.24 -6.90 10.43
C GLU A 135 30.16 -5.85 10.08
N ARG A 136 30.56 -4.63 9.70
CA ARG A 136 29.62 -3.55 9.34
C ARG A 136 28.81 -3.91 8.11
N LEU A 137 29.46 -4.45 7.08
CA LEU A 137 28.80 -4.92 5.86
C LEU A 137 28.00 -6.21 6.12
N GLY A 138 28.49 -7.08 7.00
CA GLY A 138 27.78 -8.29 7.42
C GLY A 138 26.42 -8.01 8.06
N ARG A 139 26.30 -6.91 8.83
CA ARG A 139 25.03 -6.50 9.46
C ARG A 139 23.93 -6.13 8.45
N ILE A 140 24.28 -5.78 7.23
CA ILE A 140 23.36 -5.40 6.14
C ILE A 140 23.48 -6.33 4.93
N ALA A 141 24.00 -7.55 5.14
CA ALA A 141 24.29 -8.52 4.07
C ALA A 141 23.08 -8.77 3.16
N TYR A 142 21.87 -8.86 3.74
CA TYR A 142 20.67 -9.05 2.95
C TYR A 142 20.37 -7.87 2.03
N TRP A 143 20.46 -6.64 2.52
CA TRP A 143 20.26 -5.43 1.71
C TRP A 143 21.28 -5.37 0.55
N LEU A 144 22.55 -5.68 0.80
CA LEU A 144 23.57 -5.73 -0.25
C LEU A 144 23.24 -6.78 -1.32
N LYS A 145 22.75 -7.97 -0.90
CA LYS A 145 22.28 -9.02 -1.80
C LYS A 145 21.07 -8.54 -2.62
N ASP A 146 20.12 -7.85 -1.98
CA ASP A 146 18.94 -7.30 -2.63
C ASP A 146 19.31 -6.20 -3.64
N GLN A 147 20.19 -5.26 -3.29
CA GLN A 147 20.70 -4.24 -4.20
C GLN A 147 21.43 -4.86 -5.39
N ARG A 148 22.22 -5.91 -5.17
CA ARG A 148 22.85 -6.67 -6.25
C ARG A 148 21.82 -7.37 -7.14
N SER A 149 20.76 -7.90 -6.57
CA SER A 149 19.65 -8.48 -7.36
C SER A 149 18.95 -7.43 -8.21
N LEU A 150 18.67 -6.25 -7.63
CA LEU A 150 18.10 -5.10 -8.34
C LEU A 150 19.01 -4.57 -9.46
N SER A 151 20.34 -4.75 -9.33
CA SER A 151 21.28 -4.36 -10.39
C SER A 151 21.05 -5.12 -11.70
N LYS A 152 20.42 -6.31 -11.66
CA LYS A 152 20.01 -7.07 -12.85
C LYS A 152 18.92 -6.37 -13.65
N LEU A 153 18.17 -5.45 -13.04
CA LEU A 153 17.18 -4.60 -13.69
C LEU A 153 17.76 -3.30 -14.25
N ARG A 154 19.10 -3.16 -14.24
CA ARG A 154 19.83 -2.02 -14.83
C ARG A 154 20.45 -2.40 -16.15
N LEU A 155 20.30 -1.52 -17.12
CA LEU A 155 21.05 -1.56 -18.37
C LEU A 155 22.56 -1.25 -18.08
N PRO A 156 23.48 -1.54 -19.02
CA PRO A 156 24.85 -1.04 -18.90
C PRO A 156 24.87 0.46 -18.60
N ARG A 157 25.82 0.93 -17.78
CA ARG A 157 25.85 2.28 -17.17
C ARG A 157 25.52 3.41 -18.17
N GLU A 158 26.19 3.44 -19.32
CA GLU A 158 25.96 4.50 -20.34
C GLU A 158 24.55 4.44 -20.93
N GLN A 159 24.02 3.22 -21.15
CA GLN A 159 22.67 3.03 -21.66
C GLN A 159 21.62 3.38 -20.58
N GLU A 160 21.87 3.05 -19.32
CA GLU A 160 20.97 3.39 -18.21
C GLU A 160 20.89 4.90 -18.00
N MET A 161 22.04 5.62 -18.11
CA MET A 161 22.07 7.08 -18.03
C MET A 161 21.25 7.71 -19.14
N LEU A 162 21.46 7.27 -20.39
CA LEU A 162 20.66 7.75 -21.52
C LEU A 162 19.18 7.42 -21.36
N ALA A 163 18.85 6.20 -20.94
CA ALA A 163 17.46 5.79 -20.69
C ALA A 163 16.81 6.66 -19.61
N ALA A 164 17.51 6.92 -18.50
CA ALA A 164 17.00 7.77 -17.42
C ALA A 164 16.71 9.21 -17.87
N GLU A 165 17.59 9.79 -18.72
CA GLU A 165 17.34 11.12 -19.31
C GLU A 165 16.11 11.11 -20.24
N MET A 166 15.97 10.06 -21.05
CA MET A 166 14.82 9.91 -21.96
C MET A 166 13.53 9.58 -21.20
N ASP A 167 13.59 8.88 -20.08
CA ASP A 167 12.41 8.48 -19.28
C ASP A 167 11.69 9.69 -18.68
N VAL A 168 12.36 10.83 -18.51
CA VAL A 168 11.72 12.08 -18.04
C VAL A 168 10.53 12.45 -18.92
N ASP A 169 10.70 12.37 -20.24
CA ASP A 169 9.69 12.71 -21.23
C ASP A 169 9.08 11.48 -21.93
N GLY A 170 9.81 10.37 -21.99
CA GLY A 170 9.37 9.12 -22.65
C GLY A 170 8.56 8.18 -21.75
N LEU A 171 8.70 8.26 -20.44
CA LEU A 171 7.97 7.41 -19.48
C LEU A 171 7.20 8.24 -18.44
N HIS A 172 7.93 9.07 -17.69
CA HIS A 172 7.33 9.79 -16.56
C HIS A 172 6.38 10.92 -16.97
N ALA A 173 6.58 11.52 -18.14
CA ALA A 173 5.67 12.54 -18.66
C ALA A 173 4.25 12.01 -18.91
N TRP A 174 4.10 10.74 -19.27
CA TRP A 174 2.80 10.12 -19.50
C TRP A 174 2.02 9.93 -18.20
N GLY A 175 2.70 9.56 -17.09
CA GLY A 175 2.10 9.55 -15.77
C GLY A 175 1.66 10.96 -15.34
N ARG A 176 2.54 11.97 -15.51
CA ARG A 176 2.18 13.37 -15.21
C ARG A 176 1.04 13.91 -16.10
N LEU A 177 0.94 13.44 -17.35
CA LEU A 177 -0.19 13.78 -18.22
C LEU A 177 -1.48 13.23 -17.66
N TYR A 178 -1.49 11.95 -17.27
CA TYR A 178 -2.64 11.33 -16.60
C TYR A 178 -3.05 12.08 -15.33
N ASP A 179 -2.12 12.44 -14.46
CA ASP A 179 -2.39 13.21 -13.24
C ASP A 179 -3.06 14.56 -13.55
N ARG A 180 -2.59 15.24 -14.60
CA ARG A 180 -3.18 16.51 -15.07
C ARG A 180 -4.59 16.31 -15.60
N VAL A 181 -4.80 15.29 -16.44
CA VAL A 181 -6.10 15.00 -17.06
C VAL A 181 -7.12 14.59 -16.01
N SER A 182 -6.76 13.66 -15.14
CA SER A 182 -7.63 13.18 -14.06
C SER A 182 -7.92 14.25 -13.01
N GLY A 183 -6.93 15.05 -12.64
CA GLY A 183 -7.09 16.17 -11.70
C GLY A 183 -7.95 17.31 -12.25
N ALA A 184 -7.91 17.55 -13.57
CA ALA A 184 -8.75 18.54 -14.25
C ALA A 184 -10.16 18.05 -14.54
N LEU A 185 -10.39 16.72 -14.53
CA LEU A 185 -11.69 16.12 -14.83
C LEU A 185 -12.76 16.60 -13.83
N ARG A 186 -13.93 16.96 -14.37
CA ARG A 186 -15.09 17.33 -13.56
C ARG A 186 -16.27 16.45 -13.93
N ILE A 187 -16.89 15.89 -12.90
CA ILE A 187 -18.06 15.02 -12.98
C ILE A 187 -19.25 15.83 -12.52
N ARG A 188 -20.23 15.95 -13.40
CA ARG A 188 -21.44 16.73 -13.15
C ARG A 188 -22.46 15.87 -12.46
N VAL A 189 -22.69 16.10 -11.17
CA VAL A 189 -23.59 15.32 -10.33
C VAL A 189 -24.74 16.19 -9.80
N MET A 190 -25.82 15.54 -9.35
CA MET A 190 -26.96 16.19 -8.71
C MET A 190 -26.83 16.09 -7.20
N GLU A 191 -26.74 17.22 -6.49
CA GLU A 191 -26.70 17.26 -5.03
C GLU A 191 -27.77 18.22 -4.51
N LYS A 192 -28.63 17.75 -3.64
CA LYS A 192 -29.70 18.55 -2.99
C LYS A 192 -30.58 19.35 -3.98
N GLY A 193 -30.74 18.84 -5.20
CA GLY A 193 -31.53 19.47 -6.26
C GLY A 193 -30.75 20.41 -7.19
N ASP A 194 -29.48 20.66 -6.91
CA ASP A 194 -28.61 21.50 -7.74
C ASP A 194 -27.61 20.63 -8.53
N VAL A 195 -27.25 21.10 -9.71
CA VAL A 195 -26.18 20.48 -10.53
C VAL A 195 -24.84 21.07 -10.10
N VAL A 196 -23.94 20.22 -9.64
CA VAL A 196 -22.60 20.63 -9.19
C VAL A 196 -21.52 19.86 -9.93
N ASP A 197 -20.36 20.50 -10.14
CA ASP A 197 -19.19 19.86 -10.71
C ASP A 197 -18.28 19.38 -9.57
N ARG A 198 -17.95 18.07 -9.58
CA ARG A 198 -17.09 17.42 -8.58
C ARG A 198 -15.83 16.86 -9.24
N SER A 199 -14.73 16.84 -8.50
CA SER A 199 -13.58 16.01 -8.89
C SER A 199 -13.92 14.53 -8.71
N PRO A 200 -13.21 13.60 -9.41
CA PRO A 200 -13.48 12.17 -9.28
C PRO A 200 -13.51 11.64 -7.85
N GLY A 201 -12.61 12.12 -6.99
CA GLY A 201 -12.55 11.71 -5.58
C GLY A 201 -13.64 12.30 -4.67
N GLN A 202 -14.44 13.26 -5.17
CA GLN A 202 -15.54 13.88 -4.42
C GLN A 202 -16.91 13.29 -4.77
N VAL A 203 -16.98 12.42 -5.77
CA VAL A 203 -18.24 11.78 -6.17
C VAL A 203 -18.59 10.66 -5.18
N GLN A 204 -19.79 10.73 -4.60
CA GLN A 204 -20.26 9.74 -3.62
C GLN A 204 -20.81 8.49 -4.31
N PHE A 205 -20.27 7.33 -3.98
CA PHE A 205 -20.75 6.01 -4.40
C PHE A 205 -21.31 5.17 -3.24
N ASP A 206 -21.22 5.68 -2.02
CA ASP A 206 -21.66 5.06 -0.76
C ASP A 206 -22.98 5.64 -0.22
N SER A 207 -23.75 6.34 -1.05
CA SER A 207 -25.05 6.86 -0.65
C SER A 207 -26.04 5.72 -0.37
N ALA A 208 -26.85 5.84 0.68
CA ALA A 208 -27.96 4.91 0.93
C ALA A 208 -29.03 4.96 -0.18
N ASP A 209 -29.22 6.12 -0.83
CA ASP A 209 -30.12 6.28 -1.97
C ASP A 209 -29.49 5.74 -3.26
N ARG A 210 -30.04 4.65 -3.79
CA ARG A 210 -29.58 4.02 -5.02
C ARG A 210 -29.64 4.96 -6.22
N SER A 211 -30.64 5.82 -6.30
CA SER A 211 -30.76 6.75 -7.43
C SER A 211 -29.59 7.74 -7.48
N VAL A 212 -29.06 8.12 -6.32
CA VAL A 212 -27.85 8.95 -6.23
C VAL A 212 -26.63 8.18 -6.72
N ARG A 213 -26.47 6.91 -6.28
CA ARG A 213 -25.34 6.07 -6.72
C ARG A 213 -25.35 5.84 -8.22
N GLU A 214 -26.51 5.49 -8.80
CA GLU A 214 -26.68 5.28 -10.25
C GLU A 214 -26.38 6.55 -11.06
N ASN A 215 -26.95 7.68 -10.66
CA ASN A 215 -26.72 8.95 -11.34
C ASN A 215 -25.24 9.35 -11.29
N ASN A 216 -24.60 9.20 -10.15
CA ASN A 216 -23.18 9.49 -9.97
C ASN A 216 -22.31 8.54 -10.79
N TYR A 217 -22.67 7.27 -10.86
CA TYR A 217 -21.99 6.26 -11.66
C TYR A 217 -22.06 6.60 -13.15
N HIS A 218 -23.24 6.85 -13.71
CA HIS A 218 -23.40 7.20 -15.11
C HIS A 218 -22.73 8.54 -15.46
N ALA A 219 -22.77 9.52 -14.56
CA ALA A 219 -22.06 10.79 -14.75
C ALA A 219 -20.53 10.55 -14.78
N SER A 220 -20.01 9.69 -13.92
CA SER A 220 -18.59 9.29 -13.90
C SER A 220 -18.18 8.58 -15.18
N LEU A 221 -18.92 7.57 -15.63
CA LEU A 221 -18.65 6.87 -16.88
C LEU A 221 -18.56 7.85 -18.05
N LYS A 222 -19.51 8.78 -18.15
CA LYS A 222 -19.53 9.79 -19.22
C LYS A 222 -18.32 10.71 -19.17
N ALA A 223 -17.93 11.15 -17.97
CA ALA A 223 -16.78 12.04 -17.81
C ALA A 223 -15.48 11.30 -18.15
N TRP A 224 -15.26 10.09 -17.66
CA TRP A 224 -14.07 9.32 -17.97
C TRP A 224 -13.94 8.93 -19.45
N ARG A 225 -15.04 8.60 -20.11
CA ARG A 225 -15.03 8.35 -21.57
C ARG A 225 -14.57 9.55 -22.37
N SER A 226 -14.79 10.79 -21.90
CA SER A 226 -14.36 12.00 -22.63
C SER A 226 -12.85 12.19 -22.69
N VAL A 227 -12.10 11.45 -21.89
CA VAL A 227 -10.61 11.49 -21.83
C VAL A 227 -9.97 10.15 -22.20
N ALA A 228 -10.77 9.21 -22.72
CA ALA A 228 -10.32 7.84 -22.99
C ALA A 228 -9.14 7.79 -23.96
N ASP A 229 -9.16 8.55 -25.06
CA ASP A 229 -8.07 8.57 -26.04
C ASP A 229 -6.75 9.01 -25.41
N THR A 230 -6.77 10.13 -24.67
CA THR A 230 -5.56 10.64 -24.00
C THR A 230 -5.02 9.68 -22.94
N CYS A 231 -5.91 9.03 -22.19
CA CYS A 231 -5.50 8.04 -21.20
C CYS A 231 -5.04 6.74 -21.87
N GLY A 232 -5.64 6.37 -23.02
CA GLY A 232 -5.21 5.26 -23.86
C GLY A 232 -3.78 5.45 -24.37
N ASP A 233 -3.46 6.64 -24.88
CA ASP A 233 -2.08 6.98 -25.26
C ASP A 233 -1.13 6.85 -24.07
N ALA A 234 -1.51 7.40 -22.90
CA ALA A 234 -0.67 7.38 -21.72
C ALA A 234 -0.33 5.96 -21.26
N ILE A 235 -1.34 5.07 -21.11
CA ILE A 235 -1.10 3.68 -20.66
C ILE A 235 -0.27 2.89 -21.69
N ASN A 236 -0.54 3.07 -23.00
CA ASN A 236 0.20 2.42 -24.08
C ASN A 236 1.68 2.82 -24.06
N HIS A 237 1.99 4.11 -23.90
CA HIS A 237 3.37 4.58 -23.94
C HIS A 237 4.14 4.25 -22.66
N ILE A 238 3.49 4.24 -21.49
CA ILE A 238 4.09 3.73 -20.25
C ILE A 238 4.46 2.26 -20.42
N ALA A 239 3.52 1.41 -20.86
CA ALA A 239 3.76 -0.01 -21.06
C ALA A 239 4.79 -0.28 -22.16
N GLY A 240 4.73 0.44 -23.29
CA GLY A 240 5.66 0.30 -24.41
C GLY A 240 7.10 0.62 -24.03
N THR A 241 7.33 1.66 -23.24
CA THR A 241 8.66 2.00 -22.72
C THR A 241 9.18 0.90 -21.80
N ARG A 242 8.36 0.41 -20.87
CA ARG A 242 8.71 -0.71 -19.97
C ARG A 242 9.06 -1.98 -20.74
N LEU A 243 8.20 -2.41 -21.67
CA LEU A 243 8.43 -3.61 -22.48
C LEU A 243 9.71 -3.50 -23.31
N THR A 244 10.05 -2.32 -23.80
CA THR A 244 11.32 -2.08 -24.50
C THR A 244 12.51 -2.24 -23.57
N LYS A 245 12.46 -1.70 -22.35
CA LYS A 245 13.50 -1.86 -21.32
C LYS A 245 13.63 -3.33 -20.90
N TYR A 246 12.52 -4.02 -20.63
CA TYR A 246 12.51 -5.42 -20.22
C TYR A 246 13.13 -6.35 -21.29
N ARG A 247 12.79 -6.14 -22.55
CA ARG A 247 13.42 -6.88 -23.66
C ARG A 247 14.93 -6.62 -23.73
N ARG A 248 15.40 -5.40 -23.49
CA ARG A 248 16.83 -5.07 -23.45
C ARG A 248 17.56 -5.70 -22.27
N LEU A 249 16.88 -5.86 -21.15
CA LEU A 249 17.37 -6.53 -19.95
C LEU A 249 17.33 -8.06 -20.08
N GLY A 250 16.65 -8.61 -21.10
CA GLY A 250 16.47 -10.04 -21.26
C GLY A 250 15.53 -10.67 -20.22
N LEU A 251 14.59 -9.87 -19.67
CA LEU A 251 13.58 -10.40 -18.77
C LEU A 251 12.63 -11.33 -19.50
N GLU A 252 12.19 -12.38 -18.81
CA GLU A 252 11.33 -13.43 -19.37
C GLU A 252 10.00 -12.86 -19.84
N ASP A 253 9.37 -12.01 -19.00
CA ASP A 253 8.10 -11.37 -19.29
C ASP A 253 7.93 -10.05 -18.51
N HIS A 254 6.73 -9.46 -18.63
CA HIS A 254 6.37 -8.20 -17.97
C HIS A 254 6.15 -8.33 -16.46
N LEU A 255 6.00 -9.54 -15.90
CA LEU A 255 5.87 -9.77 -14.46
C LEU A 255 7.23 -9.95 -13.77
N SER A 256 8.31 -10.19 -14.51
CA SER A 256 9.63 -10.41 -13.93
C SER A 256 10.09 -9.24 -13.06
N ALA A 257 9.95 -7.99 -13.52
CA ALA A 257 10.34 -6.82 -12.72
C ALA A 257 9.42 -6.60 -11.50
N PRO A 258 8.08 -6.64 -11.58
CA PRO A 258 7.19 -6.61 -10.41
C PRO A 258 7.52 -7.65 -9.35
N LEU A 259 7.85 -8.88 -9.73
CA LEU A 259 8.23 -9.95 -8.80
C LEU A 259 9.56 -9.63 -8.08
N PHE A 260 10.55 -9.08 -8.80
CA PHE A 260 11.78 -8.60 -8.19
C PHE A 260 11.52 -7.52 -7.12
N PHE A 261 10.71 -6.51 -7.43
CA PHE A 261 10.38 -5.44 -6.47
C PHE A 261 9.64 -5.95 -5.23
N ASN A 262 8.89 -7.05 -5.38
CA ASN A 262 8.17 -7.68 -4.27
C ASN A 262 8.97 -8.82 -3.60
N ARG A 263 10.25 -9.02 -3.95
CA ARG A 263 11.11 -10.09 -3.41
C ARG A 263 10.40 -11.45 -3.42
N MET A 264 9.68 -11.76 -4.51
CA MET A 264 8.74 -12.86 -4.60
C MET A 264 8.98 -13.71 -5.85
N GLN A 265 8.72 -15.01 -5.77
CA GLN A 265 8.80 -15.95 -6.88
C GLN A 265 7.49 -16.00 -7.67
N ARG A 266 7.58 -16.42 -8.94
CA ARG A 266 6.43 -16.61 -9.83
C ARG A 266 5.43 -17.63 -9.27
N GLU A 267 5.94 -18.74 -8.78
CA GLU A 267 5.16 -19.84 -8.23
C GLU A 267 4.30 -19.40 -7.05
N THR A 268 4.77 -18.44 -6.27
CA THR A 268 4.02 -17.84 -5.16
C THR A 268 2.83 -17.03 -5.68
N LEU A 269 3.04 -16.19 -6.70
CA LEU A 269 1.95 -15.43 -7.33
C LEU A 269 0.91 -16.35 -7.96
N ASP A 270 1.35 -17.39 -8.66
CA ASP A 270 0.48 -18.35 -9.34
C ASP A 270 -0.33 -19.18 -8.32
N ALA A 271 0.30 -19.61 -7.21
CA ALA A 271 -0.38 -20.33 -6.14
C ALA A 271 -1.46 -19.48 -5.46
N MET A 272 -1.16 -18.20 -5.18
CA MET A 272 -2.12 -17.25 -4.62
C MET A 272 -3.33 -17.07 -5.54
N TRP A 273 -3.11 -16.74 -6.82
CA TRP A 273 -4.22 -16.52 -7.75
C TRP A 273 -5.02 -17.80 -8.03
N SER A 274 -4.36 -18.95 -8.12
CA SER A 274 -5.04 -20.24 -8.26
C SER A 274 -5.95 -20.54 -7.07
N ALA A 275 -5.49 -20.28 -5.85
CA ALA A 275 -6.32 -20.43 -4.65
C ALA A 275 -7.52 -19.49 -4.68
N VAL A 276 -7.32 -18.22 -5.04
CA VAL A 276 -8.43 -17.23 -5.18
C VAL A 276 -9.43 -17.69 -6.23
N GLU A 277 -8.99 -18.08 -7.43
CA GLU A 277 -9.88 -18.52 -8.49
C GLU A 277 -10.71 -19.75 -8.10
N ASN A 278 -10.12 -20.70 -7.39
CA ASN A 278 -10.80 -21.91 -6.95
C ASN A 278 -11.79 -21.71 -5.81
N ARG A 279 -11.69 -20.61 -5.05
CA ARG A 279 -12.45 -20.43 -3.81
C ARG A 279 -13.32 -19.17 -3.77
N LYS A 280 -13.09 -18.17 -4.63
CA LYS A 280 -13.83 -16.89 -4.62
C LYS A 280 -15.34 -17.03 -4.86
N GLU A 281 -15.82 -18.18 -5.40
CA GLU A 281 -17.24 -18.47 -5.56
C GLU A 281 -18.03 -18.31 -4.25
N VAL A 282 -17.40 -18.55 -3.10
CA VAL A 282 -18.03 -18.35 -1.79
C VAL A 282 -18.56 -16.92 -1.59
N LEU A 283 -17.91 -15.91 -2.20
CA LEU A 283 -18.34 -14.51 -2.13
C LEU A 283 -19.67 -14.24 -2.83
N LEU A 284 -20.13 -15.13 -3.72
CA LEU A 284 -21.46 -15.01 -4.35
C LEU A 284 -22.57 -15.06 -3.32
N GLY A 285 -22.40 -15.83 -2.23
CA GLY A 285 -23.34 -15.84 -1.11
C GLY A 285 -23.49 -14.48 -0.45
N PHE A 286 -22.35 -13.77 -0.24
CA PHE A 286 -22.38 -12.40 0.28
C PHE A 286 -23.05 -11.42 -0.69
N LEU A 287 -22.63 -11.44 -1.98
CA LEU A 287 -23.16 -10.53 -3.00
C LEU A 287 -24.67 -10.72 -3.17
N GLY A 288 -25.15 -11.98 -3.18
CA GLY A 288 -26.58 -12.29 -3.26
C GLY A 288 -27.36 -11.81 -2.04
N SER A 289 -26.89 -12.13 -0.83
CA SER A 289 -27.55 -11.68 0.41
C SER A 289 -27.52 -10.16 0.57
N LYS A 290 -26.44 -9.48 0.14
CA LYS A 290 -26.38 -8.01 0.12
C LYS A 290 -27.39 -7.43 -0.88
N ALA A 291 -27.55 -8.04 -2.07
CA ALA A 291 -28.54 -7.64 -3.03
C ALA A 291 -29.97 -7.76 -2.45
N ASP A 292 -30.29 -8.90 -1.80
CA ASP A 292 -31.57 -9.12 -1.15
C ASP A 292 -31.87 -8.07 -0.06
N LEU A 293 -30.88 -7.76 0.79
CA LEU A 293 -31.01 -6.73 1.84
C LEU A 293 -31.21 -5.33 1.28
N LEU A 294 -30.69 -5.06 0.08
CA LEU A 294 -30.89 -3.80 -0.64
C LEU A 294 -32.15 -3.79 -1.52
N GLY A 295 -32.89 -4.91 -1.58
CA GLY A 295 -34.08 -5.04 -2.41
C GLY A 295 -33.79 -5.12 -3.91
N LEU A 296 -32.69 -5.72 -4.31
CA LEU A 296 -32.19 -5.84 -5.67
C LEU A 296 -32.13 -7.31 -6.11
N ASP A 297 -32.40 -7.59 -7.38
CA ASP A 297 -32.21 -8.92 -7.96
C ASP A 297 -30.70 -9.28 -8.05
N ARG A 298 -29.88 -8.31 -8.44
CA ARG A 298 -28.42 -8.39 -8.50
C ARG A 298 -27.81 -7.01 -8.23
N LEU A 299 -26.61 -6.98 -7.66
CA LEU A 299 -25.85 -5.75 -7.50
C LEU A 299 -25.32 -5.28 -8.85
N GLY A 300 -25.37 -3.98 -9.13
CA GLY A 300 -24.56 -3.33 -10.15
C GLY A 300 -23.22 -2.86 -9.58
N TRP A 301 -22.33 -2.38 -10.43
CA TRP A 301 -21.04 -1.80 -9.98
C TRP A 301 -21.23 -0.67 -8.97
N CYS A 302 -22.25 0.16 -9.18
CA CYS A 302 -22.59 1.26 -8.28
C CYS A 302 -23.13 0.81 -6.91
N ASP A 303 -23.52 -0.46 -6.76
CA ASP A 303 -24.08 -0.99 -5.53
C ASP A 303 -23.06 -1.71 -4.65
N LEU A 304 -21.85 -2.00 -5.16
CA LEU A 304 -20.80 -2.74 -4.43
C LEU A 304 -20.42 -2.08 -3.11
N GLN A 305 -20.40 -0.74 -3.07
CA GLN A 305 -20.09 0.05 -1.87
C GLN A 305 -21.36 0.60 -1.17
N ALA A 306 -22.54 0.15 -1.56
CA ALA A 306 -23.77 0.58 -0.92
C ALA A 306 -23.78 0.18 0.56
N PRO A 307 -24.08 1.09 1.50
CA PRO A 307 -24.25 0.73 2.90
C PRO A 307 -25.53 -0.09 3.07
N LEU A 308 -25.50 -1.03 4.00
CA LEU A 308 -26.70 -1.74 4.42
C LEU A 308 -27.67 -0.80 5.14
N PRO A 309 -28.99 -1.01 5.00
CA PRO A 309 -29.97 -0.30 5.82
C PRO A 309 -29.68 -0.55 7.31
N SER A 310 -29.37 0.50 8.04
CA SER A 310 -29.15 0.43 9.49
C SER A 310 -30.06 1.45 10.17
N PRO A 311 -30.74 1.10 11.29
CA PRO A 311 -31.27 2.12 12.19
C PRO A 311 -30.09 2.97 12.65
N ASP A 312 -30.27 4.30 12.82
CA ASP A 312 -29.23 5.26 13.22
C ASP A 312 -28.29 4.67 14.29
N ALA A 313 -27.19 4.10 13.86
CA ALA A 313 -26.11 3.72 14.75
C ALA A 313 -25.44 5.02 15.18
N GLY A 314 -25.60 5.44 16.44
CA GLY A 314 -24.91 6.59 17.00
C GLY A 314 -23.42 6.48 16.69
N GLY A 315 -22.81 7.58 16.24
CA GLY A 315 -21.40 7.58 15.88
C GLY A 315 -20.49 7.16 17.05
N ILE A 316 -19.38 6.50 16.74
CA ILE A 316 -18.35 6.13 17.73
C ILE A 316 -17.44 7.32 17.92
N SER A 317 -17.37 7.87 19.15
CA SER A 317 -16.44 8.96 19.44
C SER A 317 -14.98 8.49 19.29
N TYR A 318 -14.08 9.43 19.00
CA TYR A 318 -12.64 9.12 18.89
C TYR A 318 -12.10 8.48 20.18
N ASP A 319 -12.48 9.01 21.35
CA ASP A 319 -12.06 8.45 22.66
C ASP A 319 -12.54 6.99 22.82
N ALA A 320 -13.79 6.71 22.47
CA ALA A 320 -14.32 5.34 22.54
C ALA A 320 -13.61 4.39 21.54
N ALA A 321 -13.30 4.87 20.33
CA ALA A 321 -12.54 4.09 19.36
C ALA A 321 -11.12 3.78 19.85
N CYS A 322 -10.44 4.75 20.46
CA CYS A 322 -9.12 4.55 21.05
C CYS A 322 -9.14 3.49 22.15
N GLU A 323 -10.12 3.56 23.06
CA GLU A 323 -10.27 2.57 24.15
C GLU A 323 -10.53 1.16 23.59
N LEU A 324 -11.43 1.02 22.60
CA LEU A 324 -11.73 -0.26 21.95
C LEU A 324 -10.50 -0.86 21.24
N ILE A 325 -9.73 -0.03 20.52
CA ILE A 325 -8.50 -0.49 19.85
C ILE A 325 -7.47 -0.95 20.88
N ILE A 326 -7.22 -0.17 21.94
CA ILE A 326 -6.28 -0.53 22.99
C ILE A 326 -6.70 -1.84 23.66
N GLU A 327 -7.97 -2.02 23.96
CA GLU A 327 -8.50 -3.24 24.58
C GLU A 327 -8.34 -4.44 23.65
N SER A 328 -8.73 -4.33 22.37
CA SER A 328 -8.63 -5.41 21.38
C SER A 328 -7.18 -5.84 21.17
N PHE A 329 -6.28 -4.87 21.01
CA PHE A 329 -4.86 -5.18 20.84
C PHE A 329 -4.21 -5.74 22.10
N SER A 330 -4.64 -5.32 23.30
CA SER A 330 -4.16 -5.87 24.57
C SER A 330 -4.60 -7.31 24.78
N ARG A 331 -5.76 -7.72 24.27
CA ARG A 331 -6.21 -9.12 24.31
C ARG A 331 -5.38 -10.00 23.39
N PHE A 332 -4.92 -9.45 22.25
CA PHE A 332 -4.02 -10.16 21.36
C PHE A 332 -2.62 -10.29 21.99
N THR A 333 -1.99 -9.17 22.38
CA THR A 333 -0.75 -9.15 23.16
C THR A 333 -0.64 -7.87 24.00
N PRO A 334 -0.13 -7.94 25.25
CA PRO A 334 0.10 -6.75 26.05
C PRO A 334 1.00 -5.72 25.34
N GLU A 335 2.05 -6.16 24.63
CA GLU A 335 2.97 -5.29 23.90
C GLU A 335 2.24 -4.45 22.82
N PHE A 336 1.33 -5.06 22.07
CA PHE A 336 0.59 -4.36 21.01
C PHE A 336 -0.41 -3.35 21.59
N GLY A 337 -1.10 -3.72 22.68
CA GLY A 337 -1.99 -2.82 23.39
C GLY A 337 -1.26 -1.64 24.04
N ASP A 338 -0.11 -1.90 24.69
CA ASP A 338 0.74 -0.85 25.28
C ASP A 338 1.30 0.09 24.20
N PHE A 339 1.66 -0.45 23.05
CA PHE A 339 2.10 0.35 21.91
C PHE A 339 0.97 1.25 21.38
N ALA A 340 -0.24 0.71 21.17
CA ALA A 340 -1.39 1.51 20.74
C ALA A 340 -1.71 2.63 21.74
N ARG A 341 -1.70 2.32 23.04
CA ARG A 341 -1.86 3.33 24.10
C ARG A 341 -0.79 4.41 24.03
N LYS A 342 0.47 4.01 23.80
CA LYS A 342 1.59 4.93 23.67
C LYS A 342 1.37 5.92 22.53
N THR A 343 1.02 5.44 21.31
CA THR A 343 0.82 6.31 20.14
C THR A 343 -0.28 7.36 20.38
N ILE A 344 -1.35 6.97 21.07
CA ILE A 344 -2.49 7.83 21.39
C ILE A 344 -2.10 8.87 22.45
N VAL A 345 -1.52 8.43 23.57
CA VAL A 345 -1.18 9.31 24.70
C VAL A 345 -0.04 10.28 24.37
N GLU A 346 0.97 9.81 23.62
CA GLU A 346 2.11 10.65 23.20
C GLU A 346 1.79 11.51 21.95
N ARG A 347 0.53 11.55 21.52
CA ARG A 347 0.06 12.42 20.44
C ARG A 347 0.77 12.16 19.10
N TRP A 348 0.83 10.90 18.69
CA TRP A 348 1.38 10.53 17.38
C TRP A 348 0.36 10.66 16.26
N ILE A 349 -0.91 10.97 16.57
CA ILE A 349 -2.07 10.82 15.67
C ILE A 349 -2.75 12.17 15.43
N GLU A 350 -2.94 12.51 14.15
CA GLU A 350 -3.71 13.67 13.66
C GLU A 350 -5.02 13.18 13.05
N VAL A 351 -6.15 13.43 13.74
CA VAL A 351 -7.48 12.90 13.33
C VAL A 351 -8.57 13.97 13.24
N GLU A 352 -8.29 15.21 13.67
CA GLU A 352 -9.29 16.27 13.72
C GLU A 352 -9.97 16.48 12.36
N ASN A 353 -11.30 16.50 12.35
CA ASN A 353 -12.08 16.80 11.16
C ASN A 353 -12.21 18.32 11.00
N ARG A 354 -11.32 18.91 10.21
CA ARG A 354 -11.29 20.36 9.92
C ARG A 354 -10.92 20.64 8.48
N ASP A 355 -11.27 21.84 8.03
CA ASP A 355 -10.90 22.32 6.70
C ASP A 355 -9.37 22.50 6.56
N GLY A 356 -8.87 22.40 5.32
CA GLY A 356 -7.46 22.64 5.00
C GLY A 356 -6.54 21.42 5.15
N LYS A 357 -7.04 20.27 5.59
CA LYS A 357 -6.30 19.01 5.60
C LYS A 357 -6.28 18.34 4.21
N ARG A 358 -5.24 17.58 3.93
CA ARG A 358 -5.24 16.63 2.79
C ARG A 358 -6.25 15.51 3.03
N GLN A 359 -6.73 14.92 1.95
CA GLN A 359 -7.58 13.72 2.01
C GLN A 359 -6.73 12.45 2.17
N GLY A 360 -7.34 11.40 2.73
CA GLY A 360 -6.72 10.09 2.93
C GLY A 360 -6.18 9.91 4.35
N GLY A 361 -5.55 8.74 4.56
CA GLY A 361 -4.82 8.36 5.76
C GLY A 361 -3.43 7.87 5.39
N PHE A 362 -2.47 7.98 6.30
CA PHE A 362 -1.15 7.38 6.18
C PHE A 362 -0.45 7.27 7.53
N CYS A 363 0.46 6.32 7.61
CA CYS A 363 1.48 6.26 8.65
C CYS A 363 2.86 6.53 8.03
N THR A 364 3.64 7.42 8.65
CA THR A 364 5.02 7.70 8.22
C THR A 364 6.00 7.52 9.37
N GLY A 365 7.19 6.98 9.06
CA GLY A 365 8.26 6.74 10.01
C GLY A 365 9.24 7.90 10.15
N PHE A 366 9.76 8.06 11.36
CA PHE A 366 10.87 8.95 11.71
C PHE A 366 12.02 8.10 12.26
N PRO A 367 12.81 7.45 11.38
CA PRO A 367 13.83 6.49 11.81
C PRO A 367 14.93 7.10 12.69
N GLY A 368 15.26 8.37 12.50
CA GLY A 368 16.19 9.09 13.37
C GLY A 368 15.65 9.32 14.78
N GLN A 369 14.34 9.42 14.92
CA GLN A 369 13.64 9.60 16.19
C GLN A 369 13.06 8.30 16.76
N GLN A 370 13.14 7.20 16.00
CA GLN A 370 12.53 5.89 16.33
C GLN A 370 11.02 5.98 16.66
N GLN A 371 10.31 6.83 15.96
CA GLN A 371 8.89 7.09 16.12
C GLN A 371 8.17 7.05 14.77
N SER A 372 6.83 7.10 14.83
CA SER A 372 5.96 7.26 13.65
C SER A 372 4.96 8.39 13.89
N ARG A 373 4.32 8.84 12.82
CA ARG A 373 3.14 9.72 12.88
C ARG A 373 2.05 9.17 11.97
N ILE A 374 0.83 9.28 12.47
CA ILE A 374 -0.38 8.80 11.81
C ILE A 374 -1.23 10.00 11.44
N PHE A 375 -1.69 10.06 10.21
CA PHE A 375 -2.58 11.08 9.67
C PHE A 375 -3.85 10.45 9.12
N MET A 376 -5.01 10.98 9.51
CA MET A 376 -6.31 10.67 8.91
C MET A 376 -7.34 11.74 9.29
N THR A 377 -8.57 11.61 8.80
CA THR A 377 -9.71 12.40 9.29
C THR A 377 -10.73 11.46 9.91
N TYR A 378 -10.96 11.59 11.21
CA TYR A 378 -11.91 10.74 11.94
C TYR A 378 -13.32 11.33 11.87
N VAL A 379 -14.28 10.55 11.38
CA VAL A 379 -15.68 11.00 11.19
C VAL A 379 -16.71 10.22 12.02
N GLY A 380 -16.24 9.40 12.96
CA GLY A 380 -17.12 8.70 13.90
C GLY A 380 -17.79 7.44 13.34
N THR A 381 -17.30 6.90 12.22
CA THR A 381 -17.81 5.68 11.60
C THR A 381 -16.98 4.46 11.99
N LEU A 382 -17.54 3.26 11.77
CA LEU A 382 -16.83 1.99 11.88
C LEU A 382 -15.59 1.95 10.99
N ASP A 383 -15.72 2.44 9.76
CA ASP A 383 -14.66 2.55 8.78
C ASP A 383 -13.51 3.45 9.29
N SER A 384 -13.82 4.63 9.85
CA SER A 384 -12.77 5.48 10.41
C SER A 384 -12.06 4.89 11.64
N MET A 385 -12.75 4.05 12.41
CA MET A 385 -12.12 3.28 13.50
C MET A 385 -11.24 2.16 12.96
N SER A 386 -11.67 1.44 11.92
CA SER A 386 -10.86 0.42 11.24
C SER A 386 -9.61 1.04 10.63
N THR A 387 -9.74 2.18 9.95
CA THR A 387 -8.60 2.95 9.42
C THR A 387 -7.62 3.35 10.53
N LEU A 388 -8.11 3.79 11.69
CA LEU A 388 -7.22 4.11 12.83
C LEU A 388 -6.43 2.88 13.30
N ALA A 389 -7.07 1.73 13.41
CA ALA A 389 -6.40 0.47 13.75
C ALA A 389 -5.37 0.05 12.69
N HIS A 390 -5.70 0.23 11.41
CA HIS A 390 -4.82 0.01 10.26
C HIS A 390 -3.52 0.82 10.39
N GLU A 391 -3.63 2.13 10.57
CA GLU A 391 -2.48 3.02 10.67
C GLU A 391 -1.62 2.75 11.93
N ILE A 392 -2.26 2.35 13.05
CA ILE A 392 -1.53 1.89 14.24
C ILE A 392 -0.79 0.58 13.96
N GLY A 393 -1.33 -0.30 13.11
CA GLY A 393 -0.67 -1.52 12.66
C GLY A 393 0.63 -1.23 11.89
N HIS A 394 0.64 -0.25 10.96
CA HIS A 394 1.85 0.22 10.30
C HIS A 394 2.87 0.80 11.29
N ALA A 395 2.41 1.63 12.23
CA ALA A 395 3.28 2.19 13.26
C ALA A 395 3.91 1.10 14.14
N TYR A 396 3.16 0.03 14.45
CA TYR A 396 3.67 -1.12 15.20
C TYR A 396 4.73 -1.90 14.42
N HIS A 397 4.55 -2.10 13.11
CA HIS A 397 5.56 -2.70 12.25
C HIS A 397 6.88 -1.91 12.30
N SER A 398 6.81 -0.60 12.12
CA SER A 398 7.95 0.30 12.24
C SER A 398 8.59 0.25 13.63
N PHE A 399 7.78 0.18 14.69
CA PHE A 399 8.26 0.03 16.06
C PHE A 399 9.04 -1.27 16.28
N VAL A 400 8.59 -2.37 15.71
CA VAL A 400 9.30 -3.66 15.79
C VAL A 400 10.63 -3.59 15.04
N LEU A 401 10.67 -2.93 13.88
CA LEU A 401 11.87 -2.83 13.04
C LEU A 401 12.90 -1.80 13.50
N LYS A 402 12.58 -0.90 14.43
CA LYS A 402 13.43 0.26 14.82
C LYS A 402 14.85 -0.10 15.28
N GLU A 403 15.05 -1.30 15.82
CA GLU A 403 16.36 -1.79 16.29
C GLU A 403 17.22 -2.40 15.16
N GLN A 404 16.62 -2.62 13.99
CA GLN A 404 17.35 -3.10 12.81
C GLN A 404 18.15 -1.97 12.17
N PRO A 405 19.26 -2.26 11.47
CA PRO A 405 19.87 -1.31 10.55
C PRO A 405 18.82 -0.70 9.60
N LEU A 406 18.92 0.58 9.27
CA LEU A 406 17.89 1.29 8.49
C LEU A 406 17.55 0.57 7.18
N PHE A 407 18.56 0.08 6.47
CA PHE A 407 18.37 -0.63 5.20
C PHE A 407 17.65 -1.98 5.33
N LEU A 408 17.49 -2.50 6.55
CA LEU A 408 16.68 -3.69 6.87
C LEU A 408 15.33 -3.34 7.48
N GLN A 409 14.99 -2.06 7.59
CA GLN A 409 13.65 -1.59 7.95
C GLN A 409 12.75 -1.43 6.72
N GLU A 410 13.32 -1.48 5.52
CA GLU A 410 12.58 -1.43 4.26
C GLU A 410 12.13 -2.83 3.85
N TYR A 411 10.84 -2.99 3.63
CA TYR A 411 10.21 -4.23 3.20
C TYR A 411 9.43 -4.01 1.90
N PRO A 412 9.24 -5.07 1.10
CA PRO A 412 8.53 -4.97 -0.16
C PRO A 412 7.03 -4.72 0.05
N MET A 413 6.40 -4.21 -1.00
CA MET A 413 5.03 -3.71 -0.95
C MET A 413 3.99 -4.78 -0.62
N ASN A 414 4.21 -6.02 -1.05
CA ASN A 414 3.35 -7.16 -0.73
C ASN A 414 3.36 -7.54 0.76
N LEU A 415 4.38 -7.12 1.53
CA LEU A 415 4.46 -7.29 2.98
C LEU A 415 4.03 -6.03 3.75
N ALA A 416 3.89 -4.89 3.06
CA ALA A 416 3.62 -3.60 3.71
C ALA A 416 2.29 -3.58 4.45
N GLU A 417 1.25 -4.17 3.85
CA GLU A 417 -0.10 -4.17 4.42
C GLU A 417 -0.35 -5.29 5.44
N THR A 418 0.66 -6.15 5.71
CA THR A 418 0.44 -7.31 6.58
C THR A 418 0.11 -6.92 8.01
N ALA A 419 0.84 -5.96 8.58
CA ALA A 419 0.62 -5.54 9.96
C ALA A 419 -0.65 -4.70 10.12
N SER A 420 -0.94 -3.84 9.15
CA SER A 420 -2.11 -2.97 9.15
C SER A 420 -3.41 -3.75 9.01
N THR A 421 -3.51 -4.62 8.01
CA THR A 421 -4.70 -5.46 7.81
C THR A 421 -4.84 -6.55 8.88
N PHE A 422 -3.73 -7.00 9.48
CA PHE A 422 -3.79 -7.86 10.66
C PHE A 422 -4.41 -7.14 11.86
N ALA A 423 -4.04 -5.88 12.11
CA ALA A 423 -4.63 -5.05 13.16
C ALA A 423 -6.14 -4.86 12.96
N GLU A 424 -6.58 -4.61 11.72
CA GLU A 424 -8.00 -4.55 11.37
C GLU A 424 -8.71 -5.89 11.62
N ALA A 425 -8.08 -7.01 11.24
CA ALA A 425 -8.65 -8.34 11.46
C ALA A 425 -8.84 -8.64 12.96
N VAL A 426 -7.85 -8.31 13.81
CA VAL A 426 -7.95 -8.45 15.26
C VAL A 426 -9.08 -7.61 15.82
N LEU A 427 -9.15 -6.33 15.47
CA LEU A 427 -10.22 -5.42 15.93
C LEU A 427 -11.60 -5.90 15.48
N GLY A 428 -11.74 -6.26 14.21
CA GLY A 428 -13.01 -6.67 13.62
C GLY A 428 -13.56 -7.95 14.23
N GLU A 429 -12.72 -8.97 14.44
CA GLU A 429 -13.13 -10.25 15.04
C GLU A 429 -13.50 -10.10 16.53
N GLU A 430 -12.75 -9.28 17.28
CA GLU A 430 -13.08 -8.97 18.68
C GLU A 430 -14.43 -8.26 18.79
N ARG A 431 -14.70 -7.31 17.91
CA ARG A 431 -16.00 -6.63 17.85
C ARG A 431 -17.13 -7.56 17.44
N LEU A 432 -16.87 -8.44 16.48
CA LEU A 432 -17.83 -9.42 16.01
C LEU A 432 -18.18 -10.44 17.12
N ALA A 433 -17.20 -10.77 17.98
CA ALA A 433 -17.42 -11.63 19.14
C ALA A 433 -18.17 -10.92 20.28
N ALA A 434 -17.98 -9.61 20.44
CA ALA A 434 -18.63 -8.79 21.46
C ALA A 434 -20.03 -8.30 21.06
N GLY A 435 -20.32 -8.22 19.77
CA GLY A 435 -21.58 -7.72 19.22
C GLY A 435 -22.79 -8.57 19.66
N GLN A 436 -23.77 -7.92 20.27
CA GLN A 436 -25.01 -8.57 20.74
C GLN A 436 -26.20 -8.29 19.80
N ASP A 437 -26.10 -7.24 18.98
CA ASP A 437 -27.14 -6.84 18.04
C ASP A 437 -26.86 -7.34 16.62
N ARG A 438 -27.89 -7.91 16.00
CA ARG A 438 -27.83 -8.44 14.62
C ARG A 438 -27.41 -7.38 13.62
N HIS A 439 -27.92 -6.16 13.73
CA HIS A 439 -27.61 -5.08 12.78
C HIS A 439 -26.14 -4.64 12.89
N GLU A 440 -25.62 -4.58 14.12
CA GLU A 440 -24.19 -4.29 14.33
C GLU A 440 -23.30 -5.38 13.73
N GLN A 441 -23.62 -6.66 13.96
CA GLN A 441 -22.87 -7.78 13.39
C GLN A 441 -22.93 -7.79 11.86
N LEU A 442 -24.10 -7.52 11.26
CA LEU A 442 -24.25 -7.40 9.80
C LEU A 442 -23.40 -6.25 9.25
N GLY A 443 -23.39 -5.09 9.91
CA GLY A 443 -22.59 -3.94 9.48
C GLY A 443 -21.07 -4.22 9.53
N ILE A 444 -20.58 -4.88 10.58
CA ILE A 444 -19.18 -5.29 10.69
C ILE A 444 -18.81 -6.28 9.58
N LEU A 445 -19.65 -7.31 9.39
CA LEU A 445 -19.43 -8.33 8.36
C LEU A 445 -19.54 -7.74 6.94
N ASP A 446 -20.46 -6.79 6.70
CA ASP A 446 -20.55 -6.09 5.42
C ASP A 446 -19.26 -5.35 5.07
N THR A 447 -18.68 -4.64 6.02
CA THR A 447 -17.38 -3.98 5.83
C THR A 447 -16.30 -4.99 5.49
N MET A 448 -16.10 -6.02 6.34
CA MET A 448 -15.07 -7.05 6.15
C MET A 448 -15.21 -7.81 4.82
N LEU A 449 -16.45 -8.07 4.38
CA LEU A 449 -16.73 -8.81 3.16
C LEU A 449 -16.70 -7.91 1.92
N SER A 450 -17.01 -6.63 2.05
CA SER A 450 -16.78 -5.63 1.00
C SER A 450 -15.29 -5.49 0.69
N ASP A 451 -14.44 -5.54 1.73
CA ASP A 451 -12.98 -5.61 1.56
C ASP A 451 -12.55 -6.91 0.88
N ALA A 452 -13.11 -8.06 1.28
CA ALA A 452 -12.85 -9.33 0.60
C ALA A 452 -13.22 -9.27 -0.88
N VAL A 453 -14.37 -8.70 -1.25
CA VAL A 453 -14.76 -8.48 -2.66
C VAL A 453 -13.78 -7.54 -3.35
N SER A 454 -13.34 -6.46 -2.68
CA SER A 454 -12.35 -5.54 -3.23
C SER A 454 -11.03 -6.25 -3.53
N PHE A 455 -10.47 -6.98 -2.58
CA PHE A 455 -9.17 -7.63 -2.75
C PHE A 455 -9.20 -8.88 -3.64
N LEU A 456 -10.25 -9.70 -3.56
CA LEU A 456 -10.31 -10.99 -4.24
C LEU A 456 -11.03 -10.95 -5.60
N MET A 457 -11.84 -9.93 -5.87
CA MET A 457 -12.55 -9.77 -7.14
C MET A 457 -12.13 -8.49 -7.87
N ASN A 458 -12.18 -7.31 -7.23
CA ASN A 458 -11.85 -6.05 -7.90
C ASN A 458 -10.35 -5.97 -8.25
N ILE A 459 -9.45 -6.22 -7.30
CA ILE A 459 -8.00 -6.26 -7.57
C ILE A 459 -7.65 -7.39 -8.55
N HIS A 460 -8.31 -8.55 -8.44
CA HIS A 460 -8.11 -9.64 -9.41
C HIS A 460 -8.49 -9.20 -10.82
N SER A 461 -9.60 -8.48 -11.00
CA SER A 461 -9.97 -7.95 -12.32
C SER A 461 -8.92 -6.98 -12.89
N ARG A 462 -8.31 -6.17 -12.02
CA ARG A 462 -7.22 -5.26 -12.43
C ARG A 462 -5.97 -6.03 -12.85
N PHE A 463 -5.61 -7.07 -12.11
CA PHE A 463 -4.47 -7.92 -12.45
C PHE A 463 -4.67 -8.63 -13.79
N LEU A 464 -5.83 -9.25 -14.00
CA LEU A 464 -6.18 -9.90 -15.27
C LEU A 464 -6.16 -8.93 -16.45
N PHE A 465 -6.68 -7.72 -16.26
CA PHE A 465 -6.65 -6.67 -17.28
C PHE A 465 -5.21 -6.25 -17.59
N GLU A 466 -4.40 -5.96 -16.57
CA GLU A 466 -3.04 -5.46 -16.73
C GLU A 466 -2.14 -6.52 -17.38
N ASP A 467 -2.31 -7.79 -17.03
CA ASP A 467 -1.59 -8.93 -17.62
C ASP A 467 -1.94 -9.11 -19.11
N GLU A 468 -3.22 -9.15 -19.44
CA GLU A 468 -3.67 -9.32 -20.82
C GLU A 468 -3.32 -8.10 -21.68
N PHE A 469 -3.47 -6.88 -21.15
CA PHE A 469 -3.06 -5.66 -21.82
C PHE A 469 -1.56 -5.68 -22.18
N HIS A 470 -0.68 -6.06 -21.25
CA HIS A 470 0.75 -6.15 -21.53
C HIS A 470 1.06 -7.22 -22.59
N ARG A 471 0.33 -8.32 -22.62
CA ARG A 471 0.47 -9.36 -23.65
C ARG A 471 0.11 -8.83 -25.04
N GLU A 472 -1.04 -8.17 -25.18
CA GLU A 472 -1.46 -7.59 -26.46
C GLU A 472 -0.53 -6.41 -26.87
N ARG A 473 -0.05 -5.61 -25.91
CA ARG A 473 0.80 -4.44 -26.15
C ARG A 473 2.17 -4.79 -26.77
N VAL A 474 2.64 -6.02 -26.62
CA VAL A 474 3.87 -6.49 -27.29
C VAL A 474 3.76 -6.37 -28.80
N ASP A 475 2.60 -6.61 -29.38
CA ASP A 475 2.35 -6.60 -30.82
C ASP A 475 1.99 -5.19 -31.36
N GLY A 476 1.72 -4.21 -30.50
CA GLY A 476 1.38 -2.85 -30.89
C GLY A 476 0.56 -2.11 -29.85
N GLU A 477 0.13 -0.91 -30.19
CA GLU A 477 -0.77 -0.11 -29.34
C GLU A 477 -2.16 -0.72 -29.30
N VAL A 478 -2.78 -0.71 -28.11
CA VAL A 478 -4.12 -1.23 -27.87
C VAL A 478 -5.10 -0.07 -27.84
N SER A 479 -6.15 -0.11 -28.68
CA SER A 479 -7.12 0.99 -28.76
C SER A 479 -7.93 1.15 -27.47
N PRO A 480 -8.47 2.36 -27.19
CA PRO A 480 -9.35 2.59 -26.04
C PRO A 480 -10.56 1.66 -25.98
N GLU A 481 -11.16 1.31 -27.13
CA GLU A 481 -12.27 0.37 -27.21
C GLU A 481 -11.81 -1.02 -26.79
N ARG A 482 -10.64 -1.45 -27.26
CA ARG A 482 -10.07 -2.75 -26.88
C ARG A 482 -9.72 -2.79 -25.39
N LEU A 483 -9.15 -1.72 -24.84
CA LEU A 483 -8.89 -1.59 -23.40
C LEU A 483 -10.18 -1.73 -22.59
N SER A 484 -11.27 -1.13 -23.02
CA SER A 484 -12.59 -1.25 -22.39
C SER A 484 -13.15 -2.67 -22.48
N GLU A 485 -13.01 -3.35 -23.62
CA GLU A 485 -13.39 -4.75 -23.79
C GLU A 485 -12.59 -5.68 -22.84
N LEU A 486 -11.27 -5.49 -22.77
CA LEU A 486 -10.39 -6.25 -21.87
C LEU A 486 -10.78 -6.04 -20.40
N MET A 487 -11.09 -4.80 -20.01
CA MET A 487 -11.51 -4.48 -18.65
C MET A 487 -12.83 -5.18 -18.29
N VAL A 488 -13.85 -5.11 -19.15
CA VAL A 488 -15.14 -5.79 -18.90
C VAL A 488 -14.98 -7.30 -18.87
N LYS A 489 -14.16 -7.89 -19.79
CA LYS A 489 -13.82 -9.32 -19.79
C LYS A 489 -13.20 -9.74 -18.44
N SER A 490 -12.22 -8.96 -17.96
CA SER A 490 -11.53 -9.22 -16.70
C SER A 490 -12.45 -9.09 -15.49
N GLN A 491 -13.36 -8.10 -15.49
CA GLN A 491 -14.38 -7.96 -14.45
C GLN A 491 -15.32 -9.16 -14.42
N LYS A 492 -15.86 -9.57 -15.57
CA LYS A 492 -16.76 -10.74 -15.66
C LYS A 492 -16.08 -12.01 -15.15
N GLN A 493 -14.82 -12.25 -15.51
CA GLN A 493 -14.06 -13.38 -14.99
C GLN A 493 -13.84 -13.29 -13.48
N ALA A 494 -13.43 -12.12 -12.98
CA ALA A 494 -13.12 -11.94 -11.57
C ALA A 494 -14.35 -12.04 -10.67
N TYR A 495 -15.49 -11.50 -11.11
CA TYR A 495 -16.77 -11.51 -10.38
C TYR A 495 -17.66 -12.69 -10.73
N LEU A 496 -17.19 -13.66 -11.54
CA LEU A 496 -17.97 -14.85 -11.95
C LEU A 496 -19.31 -14.49 -12.60
N ASP A 497 -19.35 -13.40 -13.34
CA ASP A 497 -20.55 -12.85 -13.99
C ASP A 497 -21.75 -12.60 -13.02
N ALA A 498 -21.43 -12.31 -11.75
CA ALA A 498 -22.43 -12.19 -10.68
C ALA A 498 -23.16 -10.85 -10.63
N LEU A 499 -22.61 -9.80 -11.25
CA LEU A 499 -23.23 -8.48 -11.26
C LEU A 499 -24.36 -8.41 -12.31
N ALA A 500 -25.20 -7.37 -12.20
CA ALA A 500 -26.22 -7.07 -13.20
C ALA A 500 -25.61 -6.91 -14.60
N GLU A 501 -26.35 -7.23 -15.65
CA GLU A 501 -25.83 -7.26 -17.03
C GLU A 501 -25.28 -5.91 -17.49
N ASP A 502 -25.89 -4.81 -17.08
CA ASP A 502 -25.48 -3.42 -17.32
C ASP A 502 -24.57 -2.86 -16.23
N GLY A 503 -24.19 -3.68 -15.27
CA GLY A 503 -23.45 -3.30 -14.08
C GLY A 503 -21.92 -3.30 -14.23
N TRP A 504 -21.38 -3.40 -15.44
CA TRP A 504 -19.92 -3.45 -15.67
C TRP A 504 -19.32 -2.08 -15.97
N ASN A 505 -18.13 -1.81 -15.46
CA ASN A 505 -17.45 -0.53 -15.63
C ASN A 505 -16.37 -0.60 -16.72
N ASP A 506 -16.75 -0.28 -17.96
CA ASP A 506 -15.88 -0.26 -19.12
C ASP A 506 -14.80 0.84 -19.08
N THR A 507 -14.98 1.86 -18.22
CA THR A 507 -14.03 2.97 -18.03
C THR A 507 -13.13 2.78 -16.81
N PHE A 508 -13.18 1.63 -16.14
CA PHE A 508 -12.44 1.41 -14.91
C PHE A 508 -10.92 1.49 -15.10
N TRP A 509 -10.42 1.06 -16.26
CA TRP A 509 -9.02 1.20 -16.63
C TRP A 509 -8.57 2.67 -16.72
N ILE A 510 -9.47 3.60 -17.09
CA ILE A 510 -9.17 5.03 -17.17
C ILE A 510 -9.13 5.64 -15.76
N SER A 511 -10.06 5.24 -14.90
CA SER A 511 -10.26 5.87 -13.58
C SER A 511 -9.27 5.42 -12.50
N LYS A 512 -8.44 4.41 -12.76
CA LYS A 512 -7.51 3.85 -11.79
C LYS A 512 -6.08 4.31 -12.01
N LEU A 513 -5.63 5.26 -11.18
CA LEU A 513 -4.27 5.79 -11.14
C LEU A 513 -3.18 4.69 -11.20
N HIS A 514 -3.45 3.53 -10.57
CA HIS A 514 -2.50 2.43 -10.43
C HIS A 514 -1.90 1.96 -11.77
N PHE A 515 -2.65 2.04 -12.87
CA PHE A 515 -2.14 1.67 -14.20
C PHE A 515 -1.20 2.71 -14.82
N TYR A 516 -1.20 3.95 -14.29
CA TYR A 516 -0.44 5.09 -14.82
C TYR A 516 0.77 5.46 -13.97
N ILE A 517 1.02 4.75 -12.86
CA ILE A 517 2.22 4.95 -12.05
C ILE A 517 3.43 4.53 -12.86
N SER A 518 4.21 5.50 -13.33
CA SER A 518 5.34 5.24 -14.22
C SER A 518 6.56 4.64 -13.49
N SER A 519 6.67 4.83 -12.18
CA SER A 519 7.77 4.34 -11.36
C SER A 519 7.60 2.89 -10.91
N LEU A 520 6.37 2.37 -10.81
CA LEU A 520 6.08 1.06 -10.23
C LEU A 520 5.02 0.31 -11.07
N PRO A 521 5.38 -0.81 -11.73
CA PRO A 521 4.45 -1.63 -12.49
C PRO A 521 3.67 -2.58 -11.61
N PHE A 522 2.48 -2.99 -12.04
CA PHE A 522 1.65 -4.00 -11.38
C PHE A 522 1.39 -3.70 -9.89
N TYR A 523 1.09 -2.45 -9.60
CA TYR A 523 0.89 -1.96 -8.23
C TYR A 523 -0.31 -2.59 -7.50
N ASN A 524 -1.18 -3.32 -8.20
CA ASN A 524 -2.45 -3.82 -7.65
C ASN A 524 -2.31 -5.15 -6.90
N PHE A 525 -1.63 -6.17 -7.43
CA PHE A 525 -1.61 -7.51 -6.82
C PHE A 525 -1.01 -7.56 -5.40
N PRO A 526 -0.07 -6.69 -4.99
CA PRO A 526 0.44 -6.68 -3.63
C PRO A 526 -0.63 -6.46 -2.55
N TYR A 527 -1.72 -5.78 -2.89
CA TYR A 527 -2.85 -5.60 -1.97
C TYR A 527 -3.59 -6.91 -1.68
N THR A 528 -3.90 -7.70 -2.72
CA THR A 528 -4.49 -9.04 -2.52
C THR A 528 -3.54 -9.93 -1.73
N PHE A 529 -2.26 -9.87 -2.05
CA PHE A 529 -1.24 -10.62 -1.34
C PHE A 529 -1.22 -10.28 0.15
N GLY A 530 -1.10 -9.00 0.50
CA GLY A 530 -1.07 -8.53 1.89
C GLY A 530 -2.36 -8.88 2.65
N TYR A 531 -3.52 -8.72 2.01
CA TYR A 531 -4.80 -9.11 2.59
C TYR A 531 -4.86 -10.60 2.93
N LEU A 532 -4.54 -11.47 1.97
CA LEU A 532 -4.54 -12.91 2.20
C LEU A 532 -3.45 -13.33 3.20
N LEU A 533 -2.28 -12.70 3.13
CA LEU A 533 -1.20 -12.98 4.08
C LEU A 533 -1.62 -12.68 5.51
N SER A 534 -2.24 -11.53 5.76
CA SER A 534 -2.71 -11.16 7.10
C SER A 534 -3.83 -12.08 7.61
N LEU A 535 -4.78 -12.48 6.74
CA LEU A 535 -5.81 -13.45 7.13
C LEU A 535 -5.25 -14.84 7.41
N GLY A 536 -4.24 -15.28 6.65
CA GLY A 536 -3.54 -16.54 6.88
C GLY A 536 -2.79 -16.53 8.21
N ILE A 537 -2.10 -15.42 8.52
CA ILE A 537 -1.44 -15.22 9.81
C ILE A 537 -2.47 -15.19 10.94
N TYR A 538 -3.61 -14.51 10.76
CA TYR A 538 -4.71 -14.52 11.71
C TYR A 538 -5.27 -15.95 11.94
N ALA A 539 -5.46 -16.73 10.89
CA ALA A 539 -5.89 -18.12 11.01
C ALA A 539 -4.88 -18.98 11.79
N VAL A 540 -3.58 -18.77 11.55
CA VAL A 540 -2.50 -19.43 12.33
C VAL A 540 -2.56 -19.01 13.80
N ALA A 541 -2.81 -17.72 14.09
CA ALA A 541 -2.94 -17.21 15.45
C ALA A 541 -4.11 -17.89 16.20
N ARG A 542 -5.25 -17.97 15.54
CA ARG A 542 -6.47 -18.60 16.10
C ARG A 542 -6.25 -20.09 16.44
N ASP A 543 -5.57 -20.82 15.56
CA ASP A 543 -5.36 -22.26 15.69
C ASP A 543 -4.23 -22.62 16.69
N ALA A 544 -3.18 -21.78 16.78
CA ALA A 544 -2.02 -22.06 17.63
C ALA A 544 -2.26 -21.82 19.14
N GLY A 545 -3.32 -21.07 19.50
CA GLY A 545 -3.49 -20.58 20.87
C GLY A 545 -2.47 -19.50 21.25
N SER A 546 -2.76 -18.74 22.30
CA SER A 546 -2.13 -17.42 22.56
C SER A 546 -0.68 -17.43 23.09
N VAL A 547 -0.05 -18.58 23.37
CA VAL A 547 1.21 -18.58 24.15
C VAL A 547 2.44 -18.29 23.28
N ASP A 548 2.60 -18.93 22.13
CA ASP A 548 3.81 -18.80 21.29
C ASP A 548 3.63 -17.86 20.08
N PHE A 549 2.40 -17.57 19.70
CA PHE A 549 2.12 -16.83 18.48
C PHE A 549 2.66 -15.37 18.50
N PRO A 550 2.52 -14.58 19.58
CA PRO A 550 3.02 -13.20 19.61
C PRO A 550 4.52 -13.09 19.31
N SER A 551 5.33 -14.02 19.83
CA SER A 551 6.77 -14.06 19.56
C SER A 551 7.04 -14.37 18.08
N ARG A 552 6.33 -15.35 17.50
CA ARG A 552 6.44 -15.70 16.08
C ARG A 552 5.99 -14.58 15.16
N TYR A 553 4.94 -13.85 15.53
CA TYR A 553 4.48 -12.68 14.79
C TYR A 553 5.52 -11.55 14.82
N ARG A 554 6.11 -11.29 15.99
CA ARG A 554 7.19 -10.32 16.11
C ARG A 554 8.42 -10.71 15.30
N GLU A 555 8.80 -11.99 15.30
CA GLU A 555 9.89 -12.53 14.47
C GLU A 555 9.58 -12.38 12.98
N PHE A 556 8.34 -12.62 12.58
CA PHE A 556 7.87 -12.40 11.21
C PHE A 556 8.06 -10.92 10.80
N LEU A 557 7.57 -9.97 11.61
CA LEU A 557 7.72 -8.55 11.33
C LEU A 557 9.19 -8.12 11.22
N LEU A 558 10.06 -8.63 12.10
CA LEU A 558 11.52 -8.40 12.03
C LEU A 558 12.15 -8.97 10.76
N ALA A 559 11.60 -10.01 10.20
CA ALA A 559 12.13 -10.69 9.01
C ALA A 559 11.73 -10.02 7.69
N THR A 560 10.70 -9.18 7.66
CA THR A 560 10.14 -8.58 6.43
C THR A 560 11.16 -7.74 5.64
N GLY A 561 12.11 -7.12 6.31
CA GLY A 561 13.15 -6.29 5.69
C GLY A 561 14.44 -7.05 5.33
N ASN A 562 14.60 -8.29 5.80
CA ASN A 562 15.88 -9.00 5.70
C ASN A 562 15.82 -10.41 5.07
N ARG A 563 14.70 -10.76 4.42
CA ARG A 563 14.48 -12.06 3.75
C ARG A 563 13.62 -11.90 2.50
N SER A 564 13.56 -12.96 1.69
CA SER A 564 12.52 -13.08 0.65
C SER A 564 11.14 -13.21 1.29
N THR A 565 10.11 -12.92 0.52
CA THR A 565 8.72 -13.06 0.97
C THR A 565 8.42 -14.48 1.42
N GLU A 566 8.87 -15.48 0.67
CA GLU A 566 8.67 -16.90 0.98
C GLU A 566 9.40 -17.32 2.25
N ASP A 567 10.68 -16.95 2.38
CA ASP A 567 11.50 -17.31 3.55
C ASP A 567 10.95 -16.66 4.82
N THR A 568 10.45 -15.41 4.72
CA THR A 568 9.84 -14.70 5.85
C THR A 568 8.68 -15.50 6.45
N VAL A 569 7.77 -16.03 5.63
CA VAL A 569 6.61 -16.81 6.09
C VAL A 569 7.02 -18.22 6.50
N LYS A 570 7.89 -18.85 5.74
CA LYS A 570 8.33 -20.22 6.00
C LYS A 570 9.05 -20.35 7.34
N ASP A 571 9.99 -19.45 7.61
CA ASP A 571 10.77 -19.51 8.85
C ASP A 571 9.94 -19.12 10.08
N SER A 572 9.00 -18.17 9.94
CA SER A 572 8.17 -17.72 11.06
C SER A 572 6.98 -18.63 11.34
N PHE A 573 6.34 -19.16 10.30
CA PHE A 573 5.09 -19.91 10.43
C PHE A 573 5.12 -21.34 9.89
N GLY A 574 6.17 -21.74 9.15
CA GLY A 574 6.34 -23.08 8.63
C GLY A 574 5.59 -23.37 7.32
N TYR A 575 5.01 -22.37 6.67
CA TYR A 575 4.28 -22.52 5.41
C TYR A 575 5.12 -22.15 4.21
N ASP A 576 5.00 -22.92 3.14
CA ASP A 576 5.54 -22.56 1.83
C ASP A 576 4.46 -21.83 1.02
N LEU A 577 4.69 -20.57 0.68
CA LEU A 577 3.72 -19.76 -0.07
C LEU A 577 3.54 -20.18 -1.52
N ARG A 578 4.42 -21.05 -2.04
CA ARG A 578 4.29 -21.66 -3.39
C ARG A 578 3.26 -22.79 -3.41
N GLU A 579 2.82 -23.23 -2.24
CA GLU A 579 1.80 -24.26 -2.06
C GLU A 579 0.45 -23.64 -1.68
N PRO A 580 -0.68 -24.29 -2.01
CA PRO A 580 -2.01 -23.72 -1.80
C PRO A 580 -2.47 -23.68 -0.32
N ASP A 581 -1.81 -24.43 0.57
CA ASP A 581 -2.28 -24.66 1.93
C ASP A 581 -2.45 -23.37 2.74
N PHE A 582 -1.47 -22.47 2.67
CA PHE A 582 -1.54 -21.19 3.37
C PHE A 582 -2.67 -20.29 2.83
N TRP A 583 -2.77 -20.21 1.51
CA TRP A 583 -3.80 -19.40 0.84
C TRP A 583 -5.21 -19.92 1.10
N ASN A 584 -5.37 -21.24 1.15
CA ASN A 584 -6.65 -21.87 1.51
C ASN A 584 -7.07 -21.54 2.94
N ARG A 585 -6.15 -21.49 3.90
CA ARG A 585 -6.45 -21.05 5.28
C ARG A 585 -6.96 -19.62 5.32
N SER A 586 -6.35 -18.71 4.57
CA SER A 586 -6.80 -17.33 4.44
C SER A 586 -8.25 -17.25 3.90
N LEU A 587 -8.54 -18.03 2.87
CA LEU A 587 -9.84 -18.10 2.23
C LEU A 587 -10.90 -18.82 3.11
N ASP A 588 -10.50 -19.72 4.00
CA ASP A 588 -11.40 -20.31 4.99
C ASP A 588 -11.94 -19.26 5.97
N VAL A 589 -11.13 -18.28 6.37
CA VAL A 589 -11.58 -17.14 7.20
C VAL A 589 -12.66 -16.35 6.45
N VAL A 590 -12.45 -16.07 5.17
CA VAL A 590 -13.45 -15.38 4.33
C VAL A 590 -14.73 -16.21 4.23
N ALA A 591 -14.62 -17.51 3.99
CA ALA A 591 -15.77 -18.42 3.89
C ALA A 591 -16.59 -18.47 5.19
N ASP A 592 -15.93 -18.46 6.34
CA ASP A 592 -16.60 -18.44 7.66
C ASP A 592 -17.38 -17.12 7.84
N ARG A 593 -16.80 -15.99 7.46
CA ARG A 593 -17.49 -14.68 7.50
C ARG A 593 -18.68 -14.63 6.58
N VAL A 594 -18.57 -15.17 5.35
CA VAL A 594 -19.70 -15.25 4.42
C VAL A 594 -20.83 -16.09 5.01
N ARG A 595 -20.55 -17.28 5.56
CA ARG A 595 -21.58 -18.11 6.20
C ARG A 595 -22.33 -17.35 7.30
N ARG A 596 -21.58 -16.70 8.20
CA ARG A 596 -22.17 -15.89 9.28
C ARG A 596 -23.03 -14.75 8.73
N PHE A 597 -22.59 -14.06 7.69
CA PHE A 597 -23.36 -13.00 7.06
C PHE A 597 -24.68 -13.53 6.48
N VAL A 598 -24.61 -14.61 5.71
CA VAL A 598 -25.78 -15.24 5.08
C VAL A 598 -26.79 -15.73 6.14
N ASP A 599 -26.31 -16.36 7.19
CA ASP A 599 -27.15 -16.84 8.30
C ASP A 599 -27.86 -15.66 8.99
N LEU A 600 -27.13 -14.58 9.30
CA LEU A 600 -27.69 -13.38 9.89
C LEU A 600 -28.66 -12.66 8.93
N ALA A 601 -28.33 -12.56 7.65
CA ALA A 601 -29.19 -11.93 6.65
C ALA A 601 -30.53 -12.67 6.48
N SER A 602 -30.51 -13.99 6.58
CA SER A 602 -31.69 -14.86 6.42
C SER A 602 -32.57 -14.94 7.67
N SER A 603 -32.09 -14.51 8.83
CA SER A 603 -32.85 -14.55 10.08
C SER A 603 -33.93 -13.46 10.09
N ASN A 604 -35.18 -13.83 10.32
CA ASN A 604 -36.34 -12.94 10.31
C ASN A 604 -36.68 -12.36 11.69
N ASP A 605 -35.70 -12.15 12.58
CA ASP A 605 -35.94 -11.59 13.92
C ASP A 605 -35.52 -10.13 14.04
#